data_9bc08d6c4e5139a757049e08c6dafcb7
#
_entry.id   9bc08d6c4e5139a757049e08c6dafcb7
#
_cell.length_a   1.000
_cell.length_b   1.000
_cell.length_c   1.000
_cell.angle_alpha   90.00
_cell.angle_beta   90.00
_cell.angle_gamma   90.00
#
_symmetry.space_group_name_H-M   'P 1'
#
loop_
_entity.id
_entity.type
_entity.pdbx_description
1 polymer ?
#
loop_
_entity_poly.entity_id
_entity_poly.type
_entity_poly.pdbx_seq_one_letter_code
_entity_poly.pdbx_strand_id
1 'polypeptide(L)'
;FQHGYYREMVALIRALFGRALKTNEALAFAVLTGCLRVSKESIFTGLNNFKILSITDSRFDEQFGFTDKEVQKLLADYHLEARFSETKEWYDGYRFGNVDVYCPWDVINHIDRIKDDPNARPEAYWINTSGNDLVKRFVDKANRTTRNEIEQLIVGNAIEKTLRLDLTYDEIDNSIENLWSVLFTTGYLTQTGMTEDGAYRLVIPNREICEVFKLQIQEWFKKSIFSNTEQLTAFWKAFEEGNTDGVEMYLNRIMSNSISVFDIKTGEGKKEISYHNLLVGILTGNADWLVKSNVEAGEGFADIIVETEDPNAVIIVELKYTKNYDEMEQDCKAALDQI
;
A
#
# COMPACT_ATOMS: atom_id res chain seq x y z
N PHE A 1 0.58 21.14 14.03
CA PHE A 1 -0.43 20.25 14.63
C PHE A 1 0.09 19.58 15.89
N GLN A 2 1.07 18.73 15.81
CA GLN A 2 1.56 17.94 16.94
C GLN A 2 2.04 18.76 18.15
N HIS A 3 2.52 19.99 17.93
CA HIS A 3 3.07 20.86 18.97
C HIS A 3 2.21 22.07 19.31
N GLY A 4 1.00 22.17 18.76
CA GLY A 4 0.00 23.17 19.11
C GLY A 4 0.18 24.59 18.54
N TYR A 5 1.31 24.91 17.87
CA TYR A 5 1.61 26.25 17.34
C TYR A 5 1.29 26.44 15.84
N TYR A 6 0.44 25.60 15.27
CA TYR A 6 0.11 25.65 13.84
C TYR A 6 -0.47 27.01 13.40
N ARG A 7 -1.37 27.57 14.19
CA ARG A 7 -2.02 28.86 13.86
C ARG A 7 -1.04 30.01 13.86
N GLU A 8 -0.12 30.05 14.79
CA GLU A 8 0.94 31.06 14.91
C GLU A 8 1.88 30.97 13.72
N MET A 9 2.27 29.77 13.33
CA MET A 9 3.11 29.53 12.16
C MET A 9 2.40 29.97 10.86
N VAL A 10 1.13 29.62 10.69
CA VAL A 10 0.32 30.05 9.54
C VAL A 10 0.24 31.58 9.47
N ALA A 11 0.03 32.26 10.61
CA ALA A 11 -0.02 33.71 10.68
C ALA A 11 1.33 34.36 10.28
N LEU A 12 2.45 33.79 10.74
CA LEU A 12 3.79 34.25 10.40
C LEU A 12 4.06 34.11 8.89
N ILE A 13 3.79 32.92 8.32
CA ILE A 13 4.00 32.64 6.90
C ILE A 13 3.11 33.52 6.01
N ARG A 14 1.85 33.74 6.44
CA ARG A 14 0.94 34.67 5.75
C ARG A 14 1.50 36.10 5.72
N ALA A 15 1.99 36.58 6.86
CA ALA A 15 2.57 37.91 6.94
C ALA A 15 3.82 38.03 6.05
N LEU A 16 4.67 36.99 6.02
CA LEU A 16 5.86 36.92 5.18
C LEU A 16 5.48 36.99 3.68
N PHE A 17 4.60 36.09 3.23
CA PHE A 17 4.17 36.05 1.83
C PHE A 17 3.37 37.29 1.44
N GLY A 18 2.55 37.83 2.33
CA GLY A 18 1.85 39.08 2.11
C GLY A 18 2.79 40.23 1.79
N ARG A 19 3.87 40.36 2.52
CA ARG A 19 4.91 41.41 2.27
C ARG A 19 5.79 41.10 1.06
N ALA A 20 6.16 39.85 0.85
CA ALA A 20 7.06 39.46 -0.23
C ALA A 20 6.38 39.50 -1.61
N LEU A 21 5.11 39.08 -1.70
CA LEU A 21 4.42 38.80 -2.96
C LEU A 21 3.36 39.84 -3.32
N LYS A 22 2.82 40.58 -2.33
CA LYS A 22 1.79 41.60 -2.56
C LYS A 22 2.42 42.98 -2.36
N THR A 23 2.21 43.87 -3.31
CA THR A 23 2.69 45.26 -3.26
C THR A 23 4.21 45.44 -3.12
N ASN A 24 4.99 44.46 -3.55
CA ASN A 24 6.45 44.56 -3.55
C ASN A 24 6.91 45.02 -4.93
N GLU A 25 7.31 46.29 -5.07
CA GLU A 25 7.74 46.90 -6.31
C GLU A 25 9.06 46.30 -6.84
N ALA A 26 9.84 45.67 -5.98
CA ALA A 26 11.10 45.01 -6.37
C ALA A 26 10.89 43.59 -6.91
N LEU A 27 9.66 43.03 -6.79
CA LEU A 27 9.36 41.67 -7.23
C LEU A 27 9.01 41.64 -8.72
N ALA A 28 9.89 41.06 -9.54
CA ALA A 28 9.63 40.85 -10.97
C ALA A 28 8.83 39.58 -11.23
N PHE A 29 9.13 38.48 -10.51
CA PHE A 29 8.50 37.17 -10.70
C PHE A 29 8.66 36.30 -9.46
N ALA A 30 7.70 35.45 -9.16
CA ALA A 30 7.79 34.48 -8.08
C ALA A 30 7.14 33.16 -8.47
N VAL A 31 7.76 32.05 -8.03
CA VAL A 31 7.21 30.70 -8.10
C VAL A 31 7.19 30.14 -6.68
N LEU A 32 6.04 29.62 -6.27
CA LEU A 32 5.90 28.87 -5.03
C LEU A 32 5.57 27.42 -5.40
N THR A 33 6.25 26.49 -4.78
CA THR A 33 6.00 25.06 -4.95
C THR A 33 5.79 24.38 -3.59
N GLY A 34 5.04 23.30 -3.57
CA GLY A 34 4.77 22.52 -2.35
C GLY A 34 4.13 21.18 -2.69
N CYS A 35 4.15 20.26 -1.73
CA CYS A 35 3.66 18.89 -1.91
C CYS A 35 2.14 18.81 -2.05
N LEU A 36 1.40 19.74 -1.47
CA LEU A 36 -0.07 19.78 -1.49
C LEU A 36 -0.56 21.14 -1.96
N ARG A 37 -1.73 21.11 -2.61
CA ARG A 37 -2.42 22.35 -2.97
C ARG A 37 -3.06 22.97 -1.72
N VAL A 38 -2.37 23.92 -1.11
CA VAL A 38 -2.82 24.63 0.11
C VAL A 38 -3.65 25.90 -0.21
N SER A 39 -4.41 25.88 -1.29
CA SER A 39 -5.12 27.08 -1.79
C SER A 39 -6.16 27.64 -0.83
N LYS A 40 -6.74 26.82 0.03
CA LYS A 40 -7.70 27.24 1.06
C LYS A 40 -7.08 27.51 2.43
N GLU A 41 -5.81 27.14 2.61
CA GLU A 41 -5.15 27.49 3.86
C GLU A 41 -5.11 29.00 4.04
N SER A 42 -5.37 29.41 5.25
CA SER A 42 -5.40 30.83 5.60
C SER A 42 -4.10 31.58 5.30
N ILE A 43 -3.01 30.85 4.99
CA ILE A 43 -1.72 31.41 4.52
C ILE A 43 -1.90 32.28 3.27
N PHE A 44 -2.74 31.84 2.32
CA PHE A 44 -2.96 32.53 1.05
C PHE A 44 -4.20 33.44 1.04
N THR A 45 -4.90 33.55 2.16
CA THR A 45 -6.01 34.50 2.28
C THR A 45 -5.50 35.94 2.05
N GLY A 46 -6.05 36.59 1.02
CA GLY A 46 -5.63 37.94 0.63
C GLY A 46 -4.51 37.99 -0.43
N LEU A 47 -3.96 36.86 -0.85
CA LEU A 47 -3.08 36.74 -2.02
C LEU A 47 -3.93 36.21 -3.19
N ASN A 48 -4.38 37.09 -4.05
CA ASN A 48 -5.29 36.79 -5.17
C ASN A 48 -4.67 37.00 -6.56
N ASN A 49 -3.39 37.28 -6.62
CA ASN A 49 -2.66 37.65 -7.84
C ASN A 49 -1.74 36.55 -8.41
N PHE A 50 -1.90 35.31 -7.96
CA PHE A 50 -1.15 34.18 -8.53
C PHE A 50 -2.07 33.11 -9.11
N LYS A 51 -1.57 32.35 -10.07
CA LYS A 51 -2.23 31.18 -10.65
C LYS A 51 -1.77 29.93 -9.92
N ILE A 52 -2.73 29.16 -9.43
CA ILE A 52 -2.46 27.85 -8.79
C ILE A 52 -2.59 26.79 -9.86
N LEU A 53 -1.61 25.91 -9.93
CA LEU A 53 -1.58 24.73 -10.77
C LEU A 53 -1.40 23.49 -9.88
N SER A 54 -1.97 22.38 -10.28
CA SER A 54 -1.89 21.11 -9.56
C SER A 54 -1.60 19.96 -10.53
N ILE A 55 -1.47 18.76 -10.03
CA ILE A 55 -1.23 17.56 -10.83
C ILE A 55 -2.31 17.27 -11.88
N THR A 56 -3.48 17.91 -11.78
CA THR A 56 -4.57 17.77 -12.76
C THR A 56 -4.51 18.78 -13.91
N ASP A 57 -3.62 19.78 -13.82
CA ASP A 57 -3.46 20.78 -14.86
C ASP A 57 -2.51 20.28 -15.96
N SER A 58 -2.86 20.54 -17.22
CA SER A 58 -2.03 20.20 -18.37
C SER A 58 -0.86 21.18 -18.62
N ARG A 59 -0.81 22.27 -17.87
CA ARG A 59 0.28 23.24 -17.97
C ARG A 59 1.41 22.84 -17.04
N PHE A 60 2.61 22.64 -17.58
CA PHE A 60 3.81 22.18 -16.87
C PHE A 60 3.71 20.73 -16.34
N ASP A 61 2.94 19.90 -17.00
CA ASP A 61 2.73 18.49 -16.63
C ASP A 61 3.97 17.60 -16.84
N GLU A 62 4.96 18.04 -17.64
CA GLU A 62 6.25 17.34 -17.80
C GLU A 62 7.37 17.87 -16.87
N GLN A 63 7.11 18.89 -16.04
CA GLN A 63 8.20 19.63 -15.36
C GLN A 63 8.57 19.09 -13.98
N PHE A 64 7.74 18.23 -13.40
CA PHE A 64 7.87 17.75 -12.00
C PHE A 64 8.08 16.25 -11.90
N GLY A 65 8.51 15.60 -12.97
CA GLY A 65 8.85 14.19 -13.05
C GLY A 65 9.77 13.95 -14.24
N PHE A 66 10.28 12.73 -14.39
CA PHE A 66 10.96 12.32 -15.61
C PHE A 66 9.95 11.73 -16.59
N THR A 67 10.12 12.07 -17.87
CA THR A 67 9.40 11.47 -18.99
C THR A 67 10.06 10.16 -19.44
N ASP A 68 9.34 9.32 -20.19
CA ASP A 68 9.91 8.12 -20.82
C ASP A 68 11.22 8.40 -21.58
N LYS A 69 11.27 9.51 -22.31
CA LYS A 69 12.47 9.90 -23.09
C LYS A 69 13.68 10.22 -22.22
N GLU A 70 13.43 10.88 -21.09
CA GLU A 70 14.50 11.24 -20.14
C GLU A 70 15.02 10.01 -19.43
N VAL A 71 14.13 9.09 -18.99
CA VAL A 71 14.53 7.83 -18.37
C VAL A 71 15.28 6.93 -19.34
N GLN A 72 14.82 6.81 -20.59
CA GLN A 72 15.54 6.07 -21.64
C GLN A 72 16.93 6.64 -21.86
N LYS A 73 17.05 7.97 -21.92
CA LYS A 73 18.35 8.64 -22.08
C LYS A 73 19.27 8.39 -20.88
N LEU A 74 18.74 8.52 -19.66
CA LEU A 74 19.51 8.24 -18.44
C LEU A 74 20.04 6.80 -18.42
N LEU A 75 19.21 5.82 -18.76
CA LEU A 75 19.63 4.41 -18.84
C LEU A 75 20.69 4.20 -19.96
N ALA A 76 20.53 4.86 -21.11
CA ALA A 76 21.51 4.77 -22.20
C ALA A 76 22.86 5.40 -21.83
N ASP A 77 22.87 6.49 -21.10
CA ASP A 77 24.09 7.16 -20.63
C ASP A 77 24.94 6.24 -19.71
N TYR A 78 24.31 5.23 -19.08
CA TYR A 78 24.96 4.22 -18.23
C TYR A 78 25.01 2.82 -18.86
N HIS A 79 24.62 2.63 -20.14
CA HIS A 79 24.56 1.34 -20.85
C HIS A 79 23.60 0.32 -20.18
N LEU A 80 22.47 0.79 -19.70
CA LEU A 80 21.46 0.01 -18.97
C LEU A 80 20.11 -0.03 -19.70
N GLU A 81 20.06 0.14 -21.01
CA GLU A 81 18.84 0.23 -21.82
C GLU A 81 17.93 -0.98 -21.66
N ALA A 82 18.52 -2.17 -21.45
CA ALA A 82 17.79 -3.41 -21.23
C ALA A 82 16.89 -3.38 -19.96
N ARG A 83 17.17 -2.48 -19.03
CA ARG A 83 16.43 -2.34 -17.77
C ARG A 83 15.22 -1.38 -17.89
N PHE A 84 14.95 -0.78 -19.07
CA PHE A 84 13.90 0.20 -19.24
C PHE A 84 12.51 -0.32 -18.87
N SER A 85 12.14 -1.51 -19.37
CA SER A 85 10.80 -2.08 -19.11
C SER A 85 10.55 -2.32 -17.63
N GLU A 86 11.57 -2.78 -16.90
CA GLU A 86 11.50 -3.00 -15.46
C GLU A 86 11.42 -1.67 -14.69
N THR A 87 12.24 -0.68 -15.07
CA THR A 87 12.21 0.67 -14.49
C THR A 87 10.85 1.31 -14.68
N LYS A 88 10.24 1.12 -15.85
CA LYS A 88 8.90 1.61 -16.16
C LYS A 88 7.84 0.95 -15.28
N GLU A 89 7.82 -0.37 -15.17
CA GLU A 89 6.87 -1.12 -14.34
C GLU A 89 6.92 -0.67 -12.87
N TRP A 90 8.11 -0.37 -12.37
CA TRP A 90 8.32 -0.07 -10.97
C TRP A 90 8.06 1.39 -10.59
N TYR A 91 8.38 2.36 -11.46
CA TYR A 91 8.48 3.78 -11.06
C TYR A 91 7.71 4.77 -11.93
N ASP A 92 7.11 4.32 -13.05
CA ASP A 92 6.26 5.16 -13.90
C ASP A 92 4.83 5.25 -13.38
N GLY A 93 3.97 5.98 -14.10
CA GLY A 93 2.52 5.93 -13.96
C GLY A 93 1.90 7.07 -13.17
N TYR A 94 2.67 8.06 -12.76
CA TYR A 94 2.10 9.28 -12.18
C TYR A 94 1.52 10.18 -13.27
N ARG A 95 0.19 10.21 -13.39
CA ARG A 95 -0.51 11.01 -14.40
C ARG A 95 -0.61 12.47 -13.97
N PHE A 96 0.22 13.32 -14.56
CA PHE A 96 0.15 14.77 -14.41
C PHE A 96 -0.48 15.36 -15.67
N GLY A 97 -1.61 16.07 -15.52
CA GLY A 97 -2.33 16.59 -16.68
C GLY A 97 -2.60 15.50 -17.73
N ASN A 98 -1.88 15.55 -18.83
CA ASN A 98 -1.99 14.60 -19.95
C ASN A 98 -0.77 13.67 -20.10
N VAL A 99 0.23 13.78 -19.23
CA VAL A 99 1.49 13.05 -19.34
C VAL A 99 1.70 12.12 -18.16
N ASP A 100 2.23 10.93 -18.43
CA ASP A 100 2.70 10.01 -17.39
C ASP A 100 4.17 10.33 -17.12
N VAL A 101 4.52 10.46 -15.84
CA VAL A 101 5.86 10.79 -15.38
C VAL A 101 6.33 9.83 -14.30
N TYR A 102 7.64 9.70 -14.19
CA TYR A 102 8.31 8.94 -13.15
C TYR A 102 8.66 9.83 -11.97
N CYS A 103 8.69 9.27 -10.76
CA CYS A 103 9.29 9.93 -9.62
C CYS A 103 10.83 10.00 -9.81
N PRO A 104 11.43 11.20 -9.88
CA PRO A 104 12.87 11.33 -10.13
C PRO A 104 13.74 10.68 -9.06
N TRP A 105 13.31 10.72 -7.80
CA TRP A 105 14.04 10.11 -6.70
C TRP A 105 14.22 8.60 -6.89
N ASP A 106 13.15 7.90 -7.28
CA ASP A 106 13.15 6.45 -7.43
C ASP A 106 14.00 6.02 -8.62
N VAL A 107 13.85 6.73 -9.75
CA VAL A 107 14.64 6.47 -10.96
C VAL A 107 16.12 6.66 -10.71
N ILE A 108 16.52 7.75 -10.03
CA ILE A 108 17.93 8.04 -9.76
C ILE A 108 18.54 6.98 -8.84
N ASN A 109 17.84 6.63 -7.75
CA ASN A 109 18.32 5.59 -6.82
C ASN A 109 18.40 4.22 -7.49
N HIS A 110 17.41 3.88 -8.33
CA HIS A 110 17.43 2.64 -9.08
C HIS A 110 18.63 2.56 -10.04
N ILE A 111 18.85 3.61 -10.85
CA ILE A 111 19.97 3.67 -11.79
C ILE A 111 21.31 3.62 -11.05
N ASP A 112 21.46 4.35 -9.96
CA ASP A 112 22.69 4.32 -9.15
C ASP A 112 23.00 2.91 -8.64
N ARG A 113 21.98 2.17 -8.21
CA ARG A 113 22.13 0.81 -7.76
C ARG A 113 22.46 -0.19 -8.88
N ILE A 114 21.73 -0.16 -9.99
CA ILE A 114 21.94 -1.10 -11.10
C ILE A 114 23.21 -0.78 -11.91
N LYS A 115 23.75 0.42 -11.79
CA LYS A 115 25.07 0.79 -12.33
C LYS A 115 26.18 0.01 -11.62
N ASP A 116 26.07 -0.17 -10.31
CA ASP A 116 27.07 -0.87 -9.50
C ASP A 116 26.84 -2.40 -9.50
N ASP A 117 25.57 -2.84 -9.52
CA ASP A 117 25.18 -4.24 -9.66
C ASP A 117 24.09 -4.39 -10.75
N PRO A 118 24.46 -4.73 -11.99
CA PRO A 118 23.51 -4.88 -13.09
C PRO A 118 22.43 -5.96 -12.86
N ASN A 119 22.58 -6.85 -11.88
CA ASN A 119 21.60 -7.87 -11.51
C ASN A 119 20.73 -7.46 -10.30
N ALA A 120 20.98 -6.30 -9.71
CA ALA A 120 20.19 -5.82 -8.59
C ALA A 120 18.70 -5.70 -8.97
N ARG A 121 17.83 -6.15 -8.07
CA ARG A 121 16.36 -6.03 -8.24
C ARG A 121 15.91 -4.63 -7.86
N PRO A 122 14.86 -4.10 -8.51
CA PRO A 122 14.21 -2.87 -8.07
C PRO A 122 13.75 -2.96 -6.62
N GLU A 123 13.78 -1.83 -5.94
CA GLU A 123 13.34 -1.69 -4.55
C GLU A 123 12.36 -0.53 -4.41
N ALA A 124 11.59 -0.56 -3.33
CA ALA A 124 10.71 0.53 -2.97
C ALA A 124 11.50 1.62 -2.20
N TYR A 125 12.02 2.59 -2.92
CA TYR A 125 12.83 3.68 -2.37
C TYR A 125 11.98 4.68 -1.57
N TRP A 126 10.74 4.85 -1.97
CA TRP A 126 9.84 5.81 -1.34
C TRP A 126 9.37 5.37 0.06
N ILE A 127 9.28 4.06 0.30
CA ILE A 127 8.95 3.50 1.63
C ILE A 127 9.88 4.04 2.72
N ASN A 128 11.14 4.26 2.40
CA ASN A 128 12.17 4.66 3.37
C ASN A 128 12.28 6.20 3.54
N THR A 129 11.64 7.01 2.70
CA THR A 129 11.78 8.47 2.69
C THR A 129 10.59 9.20 3.30
N SER A 130 9.39 8.64 3.23
CA SER A 130 8.20 9.17 3.89
C SER A 130 7.70 8.18 4.92
N GLY A 131 7.39 8.66 6.12
CA GLY A 131 6.64 7.83 7.05
C GLY A 131 5.29 7.51 6.41
N ASN A 132 5.05 6.26 5.99
CA ASN A 132 3.81 5.80 5.34
C ASN A 132 2.57 5.94 6.26
N ASP A 133 2.63 6.86 7.21
CA ASP A 133 1.59 7.17 8.19
C ASP A 133 0.26 7.50 7.53
N LEU A 134 0.29 8.08 6.32
CA LEU A 134 -0.93 8.42 5.60
C LEU A 134 -1.69 7.17 5.15
N VAL A 135 -0.99 6.22 4.50
CA VAL A 135 -1.60 4.94 4.06
C VAL A 135 -2.02 4.13 5.27
N LYS A 136 -1.20 4.09 6.32
CA LYS A 136 -1.53 3.43 7.59
C LYS A 136 -2.80 4.00 8.21
N ARG A 137 -2.89 5.34 8.35
CA ARG A 137 -4.10 6.02 8.87
C ARG A 137 -5.32 5.75 8.02
N PHE A 138 -5.15 5.66 6.70
CA PHE A 138 -6.21 5.33 5.76
C PHE A 138 -6.70 3.89 5.97
N VAL A 139 -5.79 2.94 6.04
CA VAL A 139 -6.11 1.52 6.27
C VAL A 139 -6.75 1.31 7.65
N ASP A 140 -6.25 1.99 8.70
CA ASP A 140 -6.81 1.93 10.06
C ASP A 140 -8.27 2.46 10.12
N LYS A 141 -8.61 3.45 9.29
CA LYS A 141 -9.97 4.02 9.20
C LYS A 141 -10.89 3.30 8.21
N ALA A 142 -10.34 2.39 7.41
CA ALA A 142 -11.08 1.73 6.34
C ALA A 142 -12.21 0.85 6.89
N ASN A 143 -13.43 1.11 6.42
CA ASN A 143 -14.56 0.22 6.59
C ASN A 143 -14.54 -0.92 5.55
N ARG A 144 -15.52 -1.82 5.58
CA ARG A 144 -15.58 -2.96 4.66
C ARG A 144 -15.58 -2.54 3.19
N THR A 145 -16.34 -1.50 2.83
CA THR A 145 -16.40 -0.99 1.45
C THR A 145 -15.05 -0.43 1.01
N THR A 146 -14.43 0.39 1.86
CA THR A 146 -13.10 0.97 1.57
C THR A 146 -12.04 -0.11 1.40
N ARG A 147 -12.09 -1.18 2.19
CA ARG A 147 -11.17 -2.32 2.06
C ARG A 147 -11.33 -3.02 0.72
N ASN A 148 -12.55 -3.33 0.30
CA ASN A 148 -12.82 -3.90 -1.01
C ASN A 148 -12.28 -3.01 -2.13
N GLU A 149 -12.37 -1.68 -2.00
CA GLU A 149 -11.82 -0.73 -2.97
C GLU A 149 -10.30 -0.75 -3.00
N ILE A 150 -9.64 -0.81 -1.83
CA ILE A 150 -8.18 -0.97 -1.76
C ILE A 150 -7.73 -2.26 -2.47
N GLU A 151 -8.47 -3.33 -2.30
CA GLU A 151 -8.18 -4.60 -2.97
C GLU A 151 -8.35 -4.53 -4.47
N GLN A 152 -9.42 -3.86 -4.94
CA GLN A 152 -9.57 -3.59 -6.37
C GLN A 152 -8.35 -2.85 -6.92
N LEU A 153 -7.85 -1.85 -6.20
CA LEU A 153 -6.64 -1.11 -6.58
C LEU A 153 -5.39 -2.01 -6.62
N ILE A 154 -5.19 -2.88 -5.63
CA ILE A 154 -4.01 -3.77 -5.56
C ILE A 154 -4.00 -4.79 -6.71
N VAL A 155 -5.16 -5.23 -7.17
CA VAL A 155 -5.28 -6.12 -8.35
C VAL A 155 -5.22 -5.38 -9.68
N GLY A 156 -5.03 -4.05 -9.65
CA GLY A 156 -4.90 -3.20 -10.84
C GLY A 156 -6.21 -2.70 -11.42
N ASN A 157 -7.34 -2.87 -10.72
CA ASN A 157 -8.61 -2.30 -11.15
C ASN A 157 -8.71 -0.84 -10.72
N ALA A 158 -9.40 -0.02 -11.52
CA ALA A 158 -9.71 1.34 -11.16
C ALA A 158 -10.93 1.42 -10.23
N ILE A 159 -10.92 2.39 -9.34
CA ILE A 159 -12.09 2.80 -8.54
C ILE A 159 -12.51 4.21 -8.93
N GLU A 160 -13.78 4.53 -8.76
CA GLU A 160 -14.32 5.86 -9.09
C GLU A 160 -14.56 6.66 -7.81
N LYS A 161 -13.96 7.87 -7.73
CA LYS A 161 -14.05 8.74 -6.56
C LYS A 161 -14.22 10.20 -6.96
N THR A 162 -15.13 10.88 -6.27
CA THR A 162 -15.20 12.35 -6.31
C THR A 162 -14.12 12.89 -5.37
N LEU A 163 -13.18 13.67 -5.91
CA LEU A 163 -12.05 14.19 -5.15
C LEU A 163 -12.24 15.65 -4.79
N ARG A 164 -11.81 16.01 -3.59
CA ARG A 164 -11.66 17.38 -3.12
C ARG A 164 -10.18 17.77 -3.18
N LEU A 165 -9.79 18.51 -4.22
CA LEU A 165 -8.41 18.91 -4.43
C LEU A 165 -8.02 20.16 -3.64
N ASP A 166 -8.95 20.72 -2.87
CA ASP A 166 -8.82 21.99 -2.15
C ASP A 166 -8.90 21.82 -0.61
N LEU A 167 -8.62 20.59 -0.13
CA LEU A 167 -8.63 20.28 1.30
C LEU A 167 -7.58 21.08 2.08
N THR A 168 -7.94 21.53 3.26
CA THR A 168 -7.00 22.01 4.27
C THR A 168 -6.49 20.87 5.15
N TYR A 169 -5.38 21.09 5.84
CA TYR A 169 -4.82 20.08 6.77
C TYR A 169 -5.80 19.68 7.87
N ASP A 170 -6.64 20.63 8.34
CA ASP A 170 -7.66 20.35 9.36
C ASP A 170 -8.80 19.46 8.86
N GLU A 171 -9.03 19.40 7.55
CA GLU A 171 -10.12 18.63 6.92
C GLU A 171 -9.72 17.21 6.56
N ILE A 172 -8.43 16.89 6.51
CA ILE A 172 -7.94 15.59 6.03
C ILE A 172 -8.59 14.42 6.75
N ASP A 173 -8.68 14.50 8.07
CA ASP A 173 -9.14 13.40 8.93
C ASP A 173 -10.66 13.37 9.14
N ASN A 174 -11.41 14.30 8.58
CA ASN A 174 -12.84 14.43 8.82
C ASN A 174 -13.68 13.34 8.16
N SER A 175 -13.19 12.77 7.04
CA SER A 175 -13.88 11.67 6.36
C SER A 175 -12.91 10.78 5.59
N ILE A 176 -13.38 9.58 5.23
CA ILE A 176 -12.61 8.66 4.40
C ILE A 176 -12.46 9.18 2.95
N GLU A 177 -13.44 9.94 2.46
CA GLU A 177 -13.41 10.58 1.14
C GLU A 177 -12.31 11.63 1.05
N ASN A 178 -12.06 12.37 2.15
CA ASN A 178 -10.95 13.31 2.21
C ASN A 178 -9.60 12.58 2.15
N LEU A 179 -9.49 11.42 2.79
CA LEU A 179 -8.27 10.61 2.72
C LEU A 179 -7.99 10.09 1.30
N TRP A 180 -9.01 9.70 0.52
CA TRP A 180 -8.87 9.38 -0.90
C TRP A 180 -8.27 10.56 -1.69
N SER A 181 -8.75 11.77 -1.43
CA SER A 181 -8.27 12.98 -2.07
C SER A 181 -6.79 13.25 -1.72
N VAL A 182 -6.40 12.98 -0.48
CA VAL A 182 -5.00 13.16 -0.04
C VAL A 182 -4.10 12.08 -0.62
N LEU A 183 -4.51 10.82 -0.67
CA LEU A 183 -3.75 9.75 -1.32
C LEU A 183 -3.48 10.07 -2.80
N PHE A 184 -4.46 10.66 -3.50
CA PHE A 184 -4.28 11.11 -4.87
C PHE A 184 -3.29 12.28 -4.97
N THR A 185 -3.45 13.32 -4.16
CA THR A 185 -2.60 14.53 -4.25
C THR A 185 -1.19 14.31 -3.74
N THR A 186 -0.94 13.26 -2.96
CA THR A 186 0.39 12.89 -2.45
C THR A 186 1.07 11.77 -3.25
N GLY A 187 0.44 11.29 -4.33
CA GLY A 187 1.05 10.33 -5.24
C GLY A 187 0.89 8.85 -4.85
N TYR A 188 0.14 8.52 -3.80
CA TYR A 188 -0.21 7.11 -3.53
C TYR A 188 -1.23 6.56 -4.53
N LEU A 189 -2.02 7.44 -5.13
CA LEU A 189 -2.93 7.11 -6.21
C LEU A 189 -2.68 8.06 -7.39
N THR A 190 -3.02 7.60 -8.57
CA THR A 190 -3.05 8.39 -9.80
C THR A 190 -4.39 8.23 -10.51
N GLN A 191 -4.61 8.96 -11.57
CA GLN A 191 -5.85 8.91 -12.33
C GLN A 191 -5.62 8.39 -13.75
N THR A 192 -6.59 7.64 -14.29
CA THR A 192 -6.62 7.17 -15.68
C THR A 192 -7.70 7.88 -16.52
N GLY A 193 -8.37 8.85 -15.94
CA GLY A 193 -9.43 9.64 -16.59
C GLY A 193 -10.53 10.01 -15.62
N MET A 194 -11.59 10.60 -16.17
CA MET A 194 -12.78 11.00 -15.42
C MET A 194 -14.03 10.31 -16.01
N THR A 195 -15.02 10.10 -15.15
CA THR A 195 -16.36 9.69 -15.56
C THR A 195 -17.15 10.88 -16.12
N GLU A 196 -18.28 10.63 -16.76
CA GLU A 196 -19.19 11.68 -17.24
C GLU A 196 -19.70 12.56 -16.10
N ASP A 197 -19.85 12.00 -14.89
CA ASP A 197 -20.29 12.70 -13.70
C ASP A 197 -19.17 13.48 -13.00
N GLY A 198 -17.93 13.45 -13.53
CA GLY A 198 -16.80 14.18 -13.00
C GLY A 198 -16.05 13.47 -11.87
N ALA A 199 -16.30 12.20 -11.61
CA ALA A 199 -15.50 11.40 -10.69
C ALA A 199 -14.18 10.96 -11.36
N TYR A 200 -13.11 10.89 -10.59
CA TYR A 200 -11.82 10.39 -11.07
C TYR A 200 -11.77 8.87 -11.02
N ARG A 201 -11.24 8.25 -12.08
CA ARG A 201 -10.88 6.83 -12.07
C ARG A 201 -9.48 6.70 -11.52
N LEU A 202 -9.39 6.25 -10.27
CA LEU A 202 -8.14 6.13 -9.53
C LEU A 202 -7.55 4.74 -9.65
N VAL A 203 -6.22 4.68 -9.78
CA VAL A 203 -5.42 3.45 -9.76
C VAL A 203 -4.18 3.67 -8.89
N ILE A 204 -3.53 2.60 -8.48
CA ILE A 204 -2.17 2.63 -7.95
C ILE A 204 -1.23 2.90 -9.13
N PRO A 205 -0.31 3.89 -9.04
CA PRO A 205 0.49 4.32 -10.19
C PRO A 205 1.45 3.23 -10.70
N ASN A 206 2.08 2.48 -9.81
CA ASN A 206 3.18 1.59 -10.16
C ASN A 206 3.37 0.48 -9.12
N ARG A 207 4.34 -0.39 -9.39
CA ARG A 207 4.62 -1.55 -8.55
C ARG A 207 5.18 -1.17 -7.19
N GLU A 208 6.01 -0.14 -7.10
CA GLU A 208 6.54 0.34 -5.83
C GLU A 208 5.42 0.71 -4.85
N ILE A 209 4.48 1.54 -5.29
CA ILE A 209 3.35 1.97 -4.45
C ILE A 209 2.40 0.80 -4.15
N CYS A 210 2.25 -0.15 -5.08
CA CYS A 210 1.49 -1.37 -4.81
C CYS A 210 2.09 -2.16 -3.64
N GLU A 211 3.42 -2.30 -3.57
CA GLU A 211 4.09 -2.96 -2.45
C GLU A 211 3.89 -2.18 -1.12
N VAL A 212 3.86 -0.83 -1.17
CA VAL A 212 3.53 -0.02 0.03
C VAL A 212 2.14 -0.38 0.57
N PHE A 213 1.13 -0.42 -0.29
CA PHE A 213 -0.23 -0.81 0.12
C PHE A 213 -0.28 -2.22 0.69
N LYS A 214 0.35 -3.19 0.03
CA LYS A 214 0.39 -4.58 0.49
C LYS A 214 1.01 -4.70 1.88
N LEU A 215 2.14 -4.04 2.12
CA LEU A 215 2.82 -4.06 3.42
C LEU A 215 1.95 -3.45 4.53
N GLN A 216 1.33 -2.29 4.28
CA GLN A 216 0.48 -1.64 5.27
C GLN A 216 -0.77 -2.47 5.61
N ILE A 217 -1.35 -3.14 4.60
CA ILE A 217 -2.48 -4.05 4.81
C ILE A 217 -2.04 -5.28 5.61
N GLN A 218 -0.88 -5.85 5.32
CA GLN A 218 -0.34 -6.98 6.09
C GLN A 218 -0.08 -6.60 7.55
N GLU A 219 0.50 -5.43 7.82
CA GLU A 219 0.71 -4.92 9.18
C GLU A 219 -0.62 -4.70 9.91
N TRP A 220 -1.57 -4.05 9.25
CA TRP A 220 -2.91 -3.85 9.80
C TRP A 220 -3.60 -5.18 10.10
N PHE A 221 -3.49 -6.14 9.20
CA PHE A 221 -4.05 -7.47 9.36
C PHE A 221 -3.47 -8.18 10.59
N LYS A 222 -2.13 -8.22 10.73
CA LYS A 222 -1.48 -8.76 11.93
C LYS A 222 -2.02 -8.09 13.19
N LYS A 223 -2.05 -6.75 13.21
CA LYS A 223 -2.59 -5.99 14.36
C LYS A 223 -4.07 -6.32 14.64
N SER A 224 -4.88 -6.45 13.61
CA SER A 224 -6.32 -6.78 13.73
C SER A 224 -6.54 -8.19 14.30
N ILE A 225 -5.77 -9.17 13.85
CA ILE A 225 -5.80 -10.54 14.38
C ILE A 225 -5.40 -10.52 15.87
N PHE A 226 -4.23 -9.95 16.19
CA PHE A 226 -3.70 -9.97 17.55
C PHE A 226 -4.45 -9.04 18.54
N SER A 227 -5.27 -8.12 18.04
CA SER A 227 -6.14 -7.30 18.92
C SER A 227 -7.34 -8.09 19.49
N ASN A 228 -7.71 -9.21 18.89
CA ASN A 228 -8.82 -10.06 19.37
C ASN A 228 -8.31 -11.30 20.09
N THR A 229 -7.66 -11.06 21.23
CA THR A 229 -7.01 -12.10 22.03
C THR A 229 -7.96 -13.25 22.42
N GLU A 230 -9.23 -12.97 22.68
CA GLU A 230 -10.22 -13.96 23.06
C GLU A 230 -10.50 -14.98 21.93
N GLN A 231 -10.64 -14.50 20.69
CA GLN A 231 -10.85 -15.36 19.53
C GLN A 231 -9.61 -16.18 19.19
N LEU A 232 -8.43 -15.59 19.33
CA LEU A 232 -7.16 -16.30 19.11
C LEU A 232 -6.95 -17.39 20.16
N THR A 233 -7.16 -17.08 21.43
CA THR A 233 -7.03 -18.07 22.50
C THR A 233 -8.01 -19.24 22.29
N ALA A 234 -9.24 -18.93 21.87
CA ALA A 234 -10.23 -19.98 21.58
C ALA A 234 -9.83 -20.81 20.33
N PHE A 235 -9.24 -20.19 19.31
CA PHE A 235 -8.69 -20.89 18.15
C PHE A 235 -7.54 -21.80 18.55
N TRP A 236 -6.53 -21.31 19.27
CA TRP A 236 -5.38 -22.11 19.71
C TRP A 236 -5.82 -23.29 20.57
N LYS A 237 -6.76 -23.07 21.49
CA LYS A 237 -7.31 -24.15 22.31
C LYS A 237 -8.02 -25.22 21.46
N ALA A 238 -8.87 -24.82 20.52
CA ALA A 238 -9.52 -25.75 19.60
C ALA A 238 -8.50 -26.53 18.75
N PHE A 239 -7.43 -25.86 18.34
CA PHE A 239 -6.35 -26.45 17.54
C PHE A 239 -5.57 -27.49 18.34
N GLU A 240 -5.22 -27.21 19.59
CA GLU A 240 -4.51 -28.10 20.50
C GLU A 240 -5.36 -29.32 20.90
N GLU A 241 -6.67 -29.12 21.10
CA GLU A 241 -7.62 -30.20 21.45
C GLU A 241 -8.01 -31.05 20.22
N GLY A 242 -7.56 -30.72 19.00
CA GLY A 242 -7.99 -31.40 17.78
C GLY A 242 -9.49 -31.20 17.47
N ASN A 243 -10.09 -30.14 18.00
CA ASN A 243 -11.49 -29.78 17.75
C ASN A 243 -11.65 -29.12 16.39
N THR A 244 -11.87 -29.91 15.34
CA THR A 244 -11.96 -29.46 13.96
C THR A 244 -13.06 -28.43 13.71
N ASP A 245 -14.24 -28.62 14.33
CA ASP A 245 -15.37 -27.69 14.21
C ASP A 245 -15.01 -26.32 14.83
N GLY A 246 -14.33 -26.35 15.97
CA GLY A 246 -13.81 -25.14 16.61
C GLY A 246 -12.76 -24.44 15.77
N VAL A 247 -11.80 -25.18 15.21
CA VAL A 247 -10.76 -24.65 14.32
C VAL A 247 -11.41 -23.98 13.10
N GLU A 248 -12.34 -24.68 12.42
CA GLU A 248 -13.05 -24.14 11.27
C GLU A 248 -13.82 -22.86 11.64
N MET A 249 -14.59 -22.89 12.71
CA MET A 249 -15.41 -21.75 13.13
C MET A 249 -14.56 -20.53 13.46
N TYR A 250 -13.51 -20.68 14.25
CA TYR A 250 -12.68 -19.56 14.67
C TYR A 250 -11.80 -19.06 13.54
N LEU A 251 -11.22 -19.96 12.73
CA LEU A 251 -10.44 -19.59 11.55
C LEU A 251 -11.31 -18.80 10.56
N ASN A 252 -12.51 -19.29 10.23
CA ASN A 252 -13.44 -18.58 9.37
C ASN A 252 -13.83 -17.21 9.94
N ARG A 253 -13.96 -17.08 11.25
CA ARG A 253 -14.27 -15.78 11.89
C ARG A 253 -13.08 -14.81 11.84
N ILE A 254 -11.86 -15.29 12.06
CA ILE A 254 -10.62 -14.54 11.86
C ILE A 254 -10.50 -14.12 10.38
N MET A 255 -10.73 -15.07 9.50
CA MET A 255 -10.68 -14.89 8.05
C MET A 255 -11.75 -13.92 7.56
N SER A 256 -13.02 -14.00 7.95
CA SER A 256 -14.10 -13.12 7.49
C SER A 256 -13.91 -11.64 7.81
N ASN A 257 -13.12 -11.35 8.83
CA ASN A 257 -12.71 -9.96 9.16
C ASN A 257 -11.50 -9.48 8.35
N SER A 258 -10.88 -10.36 7.54
CA SER A 258 -9.51 -10.17 7.04
C SER A 258 -9.33 -10.55 5.57
N ILE A 259 -10.28 -11.21 4.93
CA ILE A 259 -10.06 -12.16 3.82
C ILE A 259 -9.71 -11.57 2.50
N SER A 260 -10.21 -10.42 2.15
CA SER A 260 -10.12 -10.04 0.77
C SER A 260 -8.69 -9.77 0.29
N VAL A 261 -7.75 -9.49 1.20
CA VAL A 261 -6.33 -9.29 0.87
C VAL A 261 -5.65 -10.56 0.33
N PHE A 262 -6.10 -11.73 0.76
CA PHE A 262 -5.51 -13.01 0.33
C PHE A 262 -6.15 -13.59 -0.95
N ASP A 263 -7.33 -13.09 -1.34
CA ASP A 263 -8.04 -13.48 -2.57
C ASP A 263 -7.56 -12.73 -3.82
N ILE A 264 -6.51 -11.91 -3.68
CA ILE A 264 -5.88 -11.25 -4.82
C ILE A 264 -5.58 -12.30 -5.88
N LYS A 265 -5.95 -12.04 -7.15
CA LYS A 265 -5.74 -12.88 -8.34
C LYS A 265 -4.24 -13.20 -8.55
N THR A 266 -3.70 -13.96 -7.65
CA THR A 266 -2.42 -14.63 -7.80
C THR A 266 -2.71 -16.02 -8.33
N GLY A 267 -1.87 -16.57 -9.22
CA GLY A 267 -2.03 -17.93 -9.74
C GLY A 267 -2.21 -18.94 -8.61
N GLU A 268 -2.82 -20.08 -8.88
CA GLU A 268 -3.25 -21.08 -7.88
C GLU A 268 -2.21 -21.41 -6.82
N GLY A 269 -0.96 -21.68 -7.19
CA GLY A 269 0.12 -21.93 -6.23
C GLY A 269 0.53 -20.76 -5.34
N LYS A 270 0.17 -19.52 -5.69
CA LYS A 270 0.44 -18.38 -4.81
C LYS A 270 -0.64 -18.15 -3.75
N LYS A 271 -1.84 -18.65 -3.96
CA LYS A 271 -2.91 -18.62 -2.95
C LYS A 271 -2.60 -19.53 -1.78
N GLU A 272 -2.18 -20.74 -2.04
CA GLU A 272 -1.75 -21.71 -1.04
C GLU A 272 -0.64 -21.15 -0.15
N ILE A 273 0.40 -20.54 -0.77
CA ILE A 273 1.47 -19.84 -0.04
C ILE A 273 0.92 -18.70 0.84
N SER A 274 -0.09 -17.98 0.38
CA SER A 274 -0.69 -16.87 1.14
C SER A 274 -1.43 -17.38 2.37
N TYR A 275 -2.22 -18.44 2.24
CA TYR A 275 -2.92 -19.08 3.36
C TYR A 275 -1.95 -19.75 4.34
N HIS A 276 -0.90 -20.39 3.81
CA HIS A 276 0.18 -20.95 4.61
C HIS A 276 0.83 -19.87 5.50
N ASN A 277 1.29 -18.76 4.91
CA ASN A 277 1.93 -17.68 5.66
C ASN A 277 0.99 -17.05 6.70
N LEU A 278 -0.30 -16.96 6.38
CA LEU A 278 -1.31 -16.49 7.31
C LEU A 278 -1.44 -17.42 8.53
N LEU A 279 -1.58 -18.71 8.27
CA LEU A 279 -1.75 -19.71 9.34
C LEU A 279 -0.50 -19.79 10.22
N VAL A 280 0.70 -19.79 9.62
CA VAL A 280 1.97 -19.68 10.35
C VAL A 280 1.96 -18.44 11.25
N GLY A 281 1.54 -17.29 10.74
CA GLY A 281 1.45 -16.04 11.52
C GLY A 281 0.48 -16.15 12.70
N ILE A 282 -0.67 -16.78 12.53
CA ILE A 282 -1.66 -17.01 13.61
C ILE A 282 -1.10 -17.97 14.66
N LEU A 283 -0.48 -19.08 14.25
CA LEU A 283 0.04 -20.09 15.15
C LEU A 283 1.26 -19.59 15.93
N THR A 284 2.17 -18.85 15.30
CA THR A 284 3.33 -18.22 15.99
C THR A 284 2.94 -17.13 16.98
N GLY A 285 1.71 -16.67 16.94
CA GLY A 285 1.17 -15.74 17.95
C GLY A 285 0.95 -16.37 19.33
N ASN A 286 0.91 -17.69 19.43
CA ASN A 286 0.95 -18.40 20.70
C ASN A 286 2.42 -18.51 21.17
N ALA A 287 2.72 -17.86 22.30
CA ALA A 287 4.09 -17.80 22.82
C ALA A 287 4.61 -19.14 23.35
N ASP A 288 3.71 -20.05 23.64
CA ASP A 288 4.01 -21.35 24.24
C ASP A 288 4.26 -22.43 23.18
N TRP A 289 4.11 -22.09 21.90
CA TRP A 289 4.31 -23.01 20.78
C TRP A 289 5.55 -22.72 19.98
N LEU A 290 6.26 -23.76 19.57
CA LEU A 290 7.33 -23.66 18.57
C LEU A 290 6.77 -24.08 17.21
N VAL A 291 6.55 -23.08 16.34
CA VAL A 291 6.01 -23.28 14.98
C VAL A 291 7.14 -23.31 13.98
N LYS A 292 7.22 -24.38 13.21
CA LYS A 292 8.19 -24.57 12.12
C LYS A 292 7.45 -24.68 10.80
N SER A 293 7.97 -24.10 9.76
CA SER A 293 7.36 -24.01 8.42
C SER A 293 8.29 -24.62 7.38
N ASN A 294 7.73 -25.39 6.44
CA ASN A 294 8.45 -26.09 5.38
C ASN A 294 9.64 -26.93 5.90
N VAL A 295 9.36 -27.78 6.88
CA VAL A 295 10.36 -28.60 7.56
C VAL A 295 10.48 -29.95 6.87
N GLU A 296 11.71 -30.40 6.64
CA GLU A 296 11.98 -31.76 6.19
C GLU A 296 11.52 -32.77 7.28
N ALA A 297 10.59 -33.65 6.93
CA ALA A 297 10.02 -34.64 7.81
C ALA A 297 9.94 -36.01 7.07
N GLY A 298 10.72 -36.96 7.52
CA GLY A 298 10.80 -38.29 6.86
C GLY A 298 11.32 -38.19 5.42
N GLU A 299 10.56 -38.72 4.45
CA GLU A 299 10.91 -38.68 3.02
C GLU A 299 10.35 -37.44 2.27
N GLY A 300 9.71 -36.45 2.99
CA GLY A 300 9.06 -35.28 2.43
C GLY A 300 9.20 -34.02 3.28
N PHE A 301 8.38 -33.03 2.96
CA PHE A 301 8.31 -31.77 3.72
C PHE A 301 6.93 -31.62 4.28
N ALA A 302 6.84 -31.26 5.57
CA ALA A 302 5.60 -30.83 6.19
C ALA A 302 5.43 -29.32 6.04
N ASP A 303 4.25 -28.86 5.66
CA ASP A 303 3.96 -27.43 5.52
C ASP A 303 4.16 -26.67 6.82
N ILE A 304 3.58 -27.18 7.92
CA ILE A 304 3.71 -26.58 9.26
C ILE A 304 3.81 -27.70 10.31
N ILE A 305 4.73 -27.54 11.24
CA ILE A 305 4.86 -28.37 12.44
C ILE A 305 4.71 -27.46 13.66
N VAL A 306 3.81 -27.80 14.57
CA VAL A 306 3.61 -27.12 15.85
C VAL A 306 3.98 -28.03 16.99
N GLU A 307 5.04 -27.70 17.71
CA GLU A 307 5.43 -28.31 18.97
C GLU A 307 4.74 -27.53 20.10
N THR A 308 3.87 -28.20 20.85
CA THR A 308 3.13 -27.60 21.97
C THR A 308 3.90 -27.71 23.28
N GLU A 309 3.35 -27.22 24.40
CA GLU A 309 3.93 -27.41 25.73
C GLU A 309 3.93 -28.90 26.17
N ASP A 310 3.05 -29.73 25.62
CA ASP A 310 3.11 -31.18 25.87
C ASP A 310 4.26 -31.79 25.04
N PRO A 311 5.32 -32.25 25.68
CA PRO A 311 6.48 -32.82 24.98
C PRO A 311 6.15 -34.13 24.22
N ASN A 312 4.97 -34.69 24.41
CA ASN A 312 4.50 -35.92 23.75
C ASN A 312 3.52 -35.62 22.59
N ALA A 313 3.20 -34.34 22.34
CA ALA A 313 2.24 -33.94 21.33
C ALA A 313 2.86 -32.97 20.31
N VAL A 314 2.78 -33.35 19.04
CA VAL A 314 3.16 -32.53 17.90
C VAL A 314 1.98 -32.48 16.94
N ILE A 315 1.66 -31.30 16.44
CA ILE A 315 0.61 -31.13 15.43
C ILE A 315 1.28 -30.88 14.08
N ILE A 316 0.95 -31.72 13.10
CA ILE A 316 1.40 -31.54 11.71
C ILE A 316 0.24 -31.03 10.89
N VAL A 317 0.48 -30.00 10.10
CA VAL A 317 -0.52 -29.39 9.23
C VAL A 317 -0.04 -29.40 7.80
N GLU A 318 -0.84 -29.95 6.92
CA GLU A 318 -0.68 -29.90 5.49
C GLU A 318 -1.80 -29.06 4.89
N LEU A 319 -1.49 -28.15 3.97
CA LEU A 319 -2.43 -27.22 3.38
C LEU A 319 -2.65 -27.56 1.91
N LYS A 320 -3.89 -27.61 1.50
CA LYS A 320 -4.28 -27.71 0.09
C LYS A 320 -5.28 -26.61 -0.26
N TYR A 321 -5.09 -26.00 -1.42
CA TYR A 321 -6.00 -25.01 -1.95
C TYR A 321 -6.84 -25.61 -3.08
N THR A 322 -8.13 -25.65 -2.92
CA THR A 322 -9.08 -26.00 -3.98
C THR A 322 -10.09 -24.89 -4.22
N LYS A 323 -10.59 -24.76 -5.44
CA LYS A 323 -11.68 -23.84 -5.82
C LYS A 323 -13.05 -24.49 -5.78
N ASN A 324 -13.07 -25.80 -5.80
CA ASN A 324 -14.27 -26.60 -5.91
C ASN A 324 -14.55 -27.30 -4.58
N TYR A 325 -15.69 -26.95 -3.99
CA TYR A 325 -16.09 -27.55 -2.72
C TYR A 325 -16.24 -29.07 -2.80
N ASP A 326 -16.65 -29.60 -3.96
CA ASP A 326 -16.83 -31.04 -4.16
C ASP A 326 -15.49 -31.83 -4.21
N GLU A 327 -14.38 -31.16 -4.49
CA GLU A 327 -13.03 -31.73 -4.52
C GLU A 327 -12.33 -31.65 -3.15
N MET A 328 -12.82 -30.84 -2.23
CA MET A 328 -12.18 -30.52 -0.95
C MET A 328 -11.93 -31.77 -0.09
N GLU A 329 -12.87 -32.71 -0.07
CA GLU A 329 -12.71 -33.96 0.70
C GLU A 329 -11.60 -34.86 0.12
N GLN A 330 -11.48 -34.89 -1.21
CA GLN A 330 -10.42 -35.65 -1.89
C GLN A 330 -9.05 -35.03 -1.67
N ASP A 331 -8.95 -33.70 -1.72
CA ASP A 331 -7.72 -32.97 -1.46
C ASP A 331 -7.27 -33.09 -0.01
N CYS A 332 -8.21 -33.08 0.95
CA CYS A 332 -7.90 -33.37 2.34
C CYS A 332 -7.36 -34.79 2.57
N LYS A 333 -7.90 -35.80 1.87
CA LYS A 333 -7.37 -37.16 1.95
C LYS A 333 -5.97 -37.24 1.35
N ALA A 334 -5.74 -36.58 0.22
CA ALA A 334 -4.41 -36.53 -0.41
C ALA A 334 -3.39 -35.80 0.49
N ALA A 335 -3.81 -34.78 1.25
CA ALA A 335 -2.97 -34.11 2.23
C ALA A 335 -2.60 -35.04 3.40
N LEU A 336 -3.55 -35.80 3.91
CA LEU A 336 -3.29 -36.79 4.98
C LEU A 336 -2.35 -37.91 4.55
N ASP A 337 -2.41 -38.32 3.28
CA ASP A 337 -1.50 -39.33 2.73
C ASP A 337 -0.07 -38.81 2.57
N GLN A 338 0.17 -37.49 2.63
CA GLN A 338 1.48 -36.84 2.57
C GLN A 338 2.16 -36.74 3.96
N ILE A 339 1.40 -36.74 5.03
CA ILE A 339 1.88 -36.73 6.42
C ILE A 339 2.29 -38.15 6.85
#